data_d8b6f1ade2d1f48c0af03b23eb18b7c2
#
_entry.id   d8b6f1ade2d1f48c0af03b23eb18b7c2
#
_cell.length_a   1.000
_cell.length_b   1.000
_cell.length_c   1.000
_cell.angle_alpha   90.00
_cell.angle_beta   90.00
_cell.angle_gamma   90.00
#
_symmetry.space_group_name_H-M   'P 1'
#
loop_
_entity.id
_entity.type
_entity.pdbx_description
1 polymer ?
#
loop_
_entity_poly.entity_id
_entity_poly.type
_entity_poly.pdbx_seq_one_letter_code
_entity_poly.pdbx_strand_id
1 'polypeptide(L)'
;CAQAILEVDASQVHSRDPRHEAVPLHWAKKAEMTLLLLKYGSEVNLTSRTADMALHIAVKRGRFDCAMVLLTHGANTNAKGQDGNTPLHLAMKHDHLDMIKAIVVFGGDVEIPNDFGETPGLLAARNSKGYKDLLYVSATLGQFLKAPDMVDSPREGERNYDRLLCLDGGGIRGLVLIQLLLAIEKAAGRPIREIFDWIAGTSTGGILALAIVHGKSMDYMRCLYFRMKDMVFRGSRPYESEPLDEFLKKEFGENTKMTDVQKPKVIVTGTLCDRQPAELHLFRNYPAPETKISTEYKTTATFKPLTQPEDQLVWRAARCSGAAPTYFRPIGRFLDGGLLANNPTLDAMAEIHEYNKTLINKGQRQKVRKLGLVVSLGTGKPPQVPVSSVDVFRPTNPWELAKTVFGARELGKMVVDCCTDADGPAVNRARAWCEMTDIPYFRLSPQLHTDVMLDEVNDSVLVNALWDTQLYIYQQREQLERLVQYLCR
;
A
#
# COMPACT_ATOMS: atom_id res chain seq x y z
N CYS A 1 -13.27 -30.86 14.49
CA CYS A 1 -13.61 -31.97 13.57
C CYS A 1 -13.03 -31.75 12.17
N ALA A 2 -13.37 -30.67 11.46
CA ALA A 2 -12.88 -30.45 10.08
C ALA A 2 -11.34 -30.44 9.99
N GLN A 3 -10.66 -29.75 10.89
CA GLN A 3 -9.20 -29.73 10.94
C GLN A 3 -8.60 -31.12 11.09
N ALA A 4 -9.14 -31.93 11.99
CA ALA A 4 -8.64 -33.31 12.21
C ALA A 4 -8.82 -34.21 10.98
N ILE A 5 -9.90 -34.02 10.21
CA ILE A 5 -10.11 -34.71 8.93
C ILE A 5 -9.05 -34.29 7.90
N LEU A 6 -8.82 -33.00 7.78
CA LEU A 6 -7.87 -32.44 6.82
C LEU A 6 -6.40 -32.72 7.16
N GLU A 7 -6.09 -32.90 8.44
CA GLU A 7 -4.76 -33.35 8.89
C GLU A 7 -4.47 -34.80 8.48
N VAL A 8 -5.53 -35.63 8.37
CA VAL A 8 -5.41 -37.03 7.91
C VAL A 8 -5.43 -37.11 6.39
N ASP A 9 -6.31 -36.39 5.75
CA ASP A 9 -6.48 -36.40 4.29
C ASP A 9 -6.86 -34.99 3.76
N ALA A 10 -5.84 -34.23 3.39
CA ALA A 10 -6.02 -32.89 2.83
C ALA A 10 -6.78 -32.87 1.49
N SER A 11 -6.82 -34.01 0.75
CA SER A 11 -7.52 -34.09 -0.53
C SER A 11 -9.03 -33.90 -0.42
N GLN A 12 -9.58 -34.03 0.78
CA GLN A 12 -11.00 -33.82 1.07
C GLN A 12 -11.48 -32.39 0.72
N VAL A 13 -10.59 -31.40 0.65
CA VAL A 13 -10.95 -30.04 0.20
C VAL A 13 -11.42 -30.00 -1.25
N HIS A 14 -11.09 -31.01 -2.07
CA HIS A 14 -11.48 -31.12 -3.47
C HIS A 14 -12.69 -32.04 -3.70
N SER A 15 -13.23 -32.65 -2.65
CA SER A 15 -14.38 -33.54 -2.75
C SER A 15 -15.61 -32.79 -3.25
N ARG A 16 -16.25 -33.31 -4.29
CA ARG A 16 -17.46 -32.71 -4.87
C ARG A 16 -18.70 -33.46 -4.45
N ASP A 17 -19.75 -32.72 -4.07
CA ASP A 17 -21.03 -33.35 -3.81
C ASP A 17 -21.73 -33.74 -5.13
N PRO A 18 -22.46 -34.90 -5.16
CA PRO A 18 -23.07 -35.40 -6.39
C PRO A 18 -24.20 -34.53 -6.94
N ARG A 19 -24.85 -33.72 -6.10
CA ARG A 19 -26.02 -32.93 -6.45
C ARG A 19 -25.64 -31.60 -7.11
N HIS A 20 -24.69 -30.89 -6.53
CA HIS A 20 -24.32 -29.54 -6.94
C HIS A 20 -22.92 -29.45 -7.54
N GLU A 21 -22.17 -30.53 -7.53
CA GLU A 21 -20.76 -30.57 -7.90
C GLU A 21 -19.92 -29.50 -7.16
N ALA A 22 -20.39 -29.13 -5.96
CA ALA A 22 -19.78 -28.13 -5.13
C ALA A 22 -18.69 -28.75 -4.26
N VAL A 23 -17.63 -28.00 -3.98
CA VAL A 23 -16.56 -28.38 -3.04
C VAL A 23 -16.85 -27.83 -1.64
N PRO A 24 -16.19 -28.30 -0.58
CA PRO A 24 -16.42 -27.81 0.78
C PRO A 24 -16.35 -26.29 0.94
N LEU A 25 -15.52 -25.61 0.16
CA LEU A 25 -15.37 -24.15 0.18
C LEU A 25 -16.68 -23.42 -0.16
N HIS A 26 -17.51 -23.98 -1.05
CA HIS A 26 -18.83 -23.43 -1.38
C HIS A 26 -19.79 -23.45 -0.18
N TRP A 27 -19.63 -24.42 0.74
CA TRP A 27 -20.51 -24.64 1.87
C TRP A 27 -20.04 -23.97 3.17
N ALA A 28 -18.82 -23.42 3.21
CA ALA A 28 -18.28 -22.76 4.39
C ALA A 28 -19.14 -21.56 4.81
N LYS A 29 -19.61 -21.59 6.07
CA LYS A 29 -20.49 -20.56 6.64
C LYS A 29 -19.78 -19.51 7.46
N LYS A 30 -18.55 -19.80 7.89
CA LYS A 30 -17.74 -18.94 8.76
C LYS A 30 -16.38 -18.68 8.14
N ALA A 31 -15.83 -17.52 8.41
CA ALA A 31 -14.51 -17.12 7.93
C ALA A 31 -13.40 -18.09 8.34
N GLU A 32 -13.45 -18.61 9.56
CA GLU A 32 -12.46 -19.57 10.06
C GLU A 32 -12.46 -20.88 9.25
N MET A 33 -13.64 -21.35 8.85
CA MET A 33 -13.76 -22.55 8.01
C MET A 33 -13.25 -22.26 6.60
N THR A 34 -13.61 -21.14 6.03
CA THR A 34 -13.13 -20.70 4.70
C THR A 34 -11.60 -20.62 4.71
N LEU A 35 -11.02 -20.00 5.74
CA LEU A 35 -9.58 -19.87 5.89
C LEU A 35 -8.89 -21.22 6.06
N LEU A 36 -9.48 -22.13 6.86
CA LEU A 36 -8.97 -23.48 7.09
C LEU A 36 -8.91 -24.27 5.77
N LEU A 37 -9.98 -24.26 4.98
CA LEU A 37 -10.04 -24.97 3.70
C LEU A 37 -9.00 -24.41 2.71
N LEU A 38 -8.83 -23.11 2.65
CA LEU A 38 -7.80 -22.47 1.80
C LEU A 38 -6.39 -22.83 2.26
N LYS A 39 -6.14 -22.93 3.58
CA LYS A 39 -4.86 -23.37 4.15
C LYS A 39 -4.49 -24.79 3.71
N TYR A 40 -5.46 -25.68 3.58
CA TYR A 40 -5.26 -27.05 3.15
C TYR A 40 -5.34 -27.24 1.61
N GLY A 41 -5.33 -26.15 0.85
CA GLY A 41 -5.16 -26.18 -0.60
C GLY A 41 -6.45 -26.12 -1.41
N SER A 42 -7.58 -25.69 -0.82
CA SER A 42 -8.77 -25.37 -1.63
C SER A 42 -8.45 -24.34 -2.68
N GLU A 43 -8.89 -24.60 -3.91
CA GLU A 43 -8.77 -23.62 -4.99
C GLU A 43 -9.94 -22.62 -4.93
N VAL A 44 -9.62 -21.35 -4.79
CA VAL A 44 -10.59 -20.29 -4.50
C VAL A 44 -11.63 -20.08 -5.61
N ASN A 45 -11.25 -20.36 -6.87
CA ASN A 45 -12.06 -20.08 -8.06
C ASN A 45 -12.74 -21.32 -8.66
N LEU A 46 -12.81 -22.44 -7.95
CA LEU A 46 -13.56 -23.61 -8.41
C LEU A 46 -15.05 -23.30 -8.51
N THR A 47 -15.65 -23.77 -9.59
CA THR A 47 -17.07 -23.60 -9.88
C THR A 47 -17.89 -24.83 -9.54
N SER A 48 -19.14 -24.62 -9.11
CA SER A 48 -20.18 -25.66 -8.97
C SER A 48 -20.84 -25.96 -10.32
N ARG A 49 -21.84 -26.86 -10.32
CA ARG A 49 -22.63 -27.18 -11.50
C ARG A 49 -23.31 -25.97 -12.17
N THR A 50 -23.65 -24.95 -11.37
CA THR A 50 -24.26 -23.70 -11.86
C THR A 50 -23.24 -22.64 -12.26
N ALA A 51 -21.97 -23.00 -12.37
CA ALA A 51 -20.85 -22.11 -12.63
C ALA A 51 -20.55 -21.11 -11.49
N ASP A 52 -21.22 -21.22 -10.34
CA ASP A 52 -20.94 -20.36 -9.19
C ASP A 52 -19.64 -20.76 -8.48
N MET A 53 -18.84 -19.79 -8.16
CA MET A 53 -17.70 -19.93 -7.24
C MET A 53 -18.16 -19.73 -5.78
N ALA A 54 -17.28 -20.06 -4.83
CA ALA A 54 -17.53 -19.81 -3.41
C ALA A 54 -17.88 -18.34 -3.14
N LEU A 55 -17.23 -17.38 -3.83
CA LEU A 55 -17.53 -15.95 -3.70
C LEU A 55 -18.98 -15.61 -4.11
N HIS A 56 -19.51 -16.18 -5.20
CA HIS A 56 -20.91 -16.00 -5.58
C HIS A 56 -21.86 -16.43 -4.44
N ILE A 57 -21.58 -17.56 -3.84
CA ILE A 57 -22.42 -18.10 -2.75
C ILE A 57 -22.31 -17.25 -1.49
N ALA A 58 -21.10 -16.82 -1.12
CA ALA A 58 -20.90 -15.93 0.02
C ALA A 58 -21.67 -14.61 -0.14
N VAL A 59 -21.65 -14.02 -1.33
CA VAL A 59 -22.40 -12.81 -1.65
C VAL A 59 -23.91 -13.06 -1.60
N LYS A 60 -24.42 -14.12 -2.25
CA LYS A 60 -25.85 -14.50 -2.19
C LYS A 60 -26.37 -14.68 -0.77
N ARG A 61 -25.52 -15.18 0.13
CA ARG A 61 -25.86 -15.46 1.54
C ARG A 61 -25.57 -14.32 2.49
N GLY A 62 -25.04 -13.20 2.01
CA GLY A 62 -24.67 -12.04 2.84
C GLY A 62 -23.55 -12.33 3.84
N ARG A 63 -22.66 -13.29 3.54
CA ARG A 63 -21.54 -13.69 4.39
C ARG A 63 -20.31 -12.81 4.11
N PHE A 64 -20.32 -11.61 4.64
CA PHE A 64 -19.27 -10.62 4.38
C PHE A 64 -17.89 -11.13 4.80
N ASP A 65 -17.74 -11.71 5.98
CA ASP A 65 -16.46 -12.20 6.49
C ASP A 65 -15.88 -13.32 5.61
N CYS A 66 -16.72 -14.24 5.14
CA CYS A 66 -16.31 -15.27 4.19
C CYS A 66 -15.89 -14.65 2.84
N ALA A 67 -16.65 -13.68 2.33
CA ALA A 67 -16.31 -12.98 1.10
C ALA A 67 -14.96 -12.26 1.20
N MET A 68 -14.67 -11.60 2.32
CA MET A 68 -13.38 -10.96 2.56
C MET A 68 -12.22 -11.96 2.55
N VAL A 69 -12.37 -13.12 3.15
CA VAL A 69 -11.36 -14.19 3.10
C VAL A 69 -11.13 -14.64 1.65
N LEU A 70 -12.19 -14.84 0.89
CA LEU A 70 -12.10 -15.27 -0.52
C LEU A 70 -11.45 -14.19 -1.39
N LEU A 71 -11.86 -12.92 -1.25
CA LEU A 71 -11.28 -11.79 -1.99
C LEU A 71 -9.79 -11.63 -1.70
N THR A 72 -9.39 -11.74 -0.45
CA THR A 72 -7.98 -11.62 -0.03
C THR A 72 -7.12 -12.82 -0.42
N HIS A 73 -7.73 -13.93 -0.84
CA HIS A 73 -7.05 -15.10 -1.38
C HIS A 73 -7.15 -15.20 -2.91
N GLY A 74 -7.51 -14.12 -3.58
CA GLY A 74 -7.47 -14.03 -5.03
C GLY A 74 -8.74 -14.51 -5.75
N ALA A 75 -9.91 -14.46 -5.09
CA ALA A 75 -11.17 -14.76 -5.76
C ALA A 75 -11.38 -13.80 -6.95
N ASN A 76 -11.78 -14.37 -8.09
CA ASN A 76 -12.07 -13.58 -9.29
C ASN A 76 -13.39 -12.80 -9.10
N THR A 77 -13.28 -11.49 -8.98
CA THR A 77 -14.40 -10.59 -8.77
C THR A 77 -15.32 -10.46 -10.00
N ASN A 78 -14.84 -10.85 -11.18
CA ASN A 78 -15.51 -10.66 -12.46
C ASN A 78 -15.98 -11.99 -13.11
N ALA A 79 -15.87 -13.11 -12.39
CA ALA A 79 -16.31 -14.38 -12.89
C ALA A 79 -17.84 -14.43 -13.03
N LYS A 80 -18.31 -14.94 -14.16
CA LYS A 80 -19.72 -15.17 -14.40
C LYS A 80 -20.17 -16.52 -13.81
N GLY A 81 -21.16 -16.47 -12.95
CA GLY A 81 -21.81 -17.63 -12.37
C GLY A 81 -23.15 -17.91 -13.02
N GLN A 82 -24.11 -18.38 -12.25
CA GLN A 82 -25.47 -18.65 -12.71
C GLN A 82 -26.10 -17.41 -13.36
N ASP A 83 -26.76 -17.61 -14.51
CA ASP A 83 -27.38 -16.54 -15.32
C ASP A 83 -26.36 -15.46 -15.79
N GLY A 84 -25.08 -15.80 -15.84
CA GLY A 84 -24.03 -14.87 -16.23
C GLY A 84 -23.74 -13.79 -15.19
N ASN A 85 -24.27 -13.90 -13.97
CA ASN A 85 -24.07 -12.92 -12.92
C ASN A 85 -22.65 -12.97 -12.37
N THR A 86 -22.03 -11.81 -12.27
CA THR A 86 -20.80 -11.65 -11.48
C THR A 86 -21.15 -11.50 -9.99
N PRO A 87 -20.18 -11.65 -9.06
CA PRO A 87 -20.43 -11.35 -7.65
C PRO A 87 -21.02 -9.96 -7.42
N LEU A 88 -20.65 -8.97 -8.23
CA LEU A 88 -21.17 -7.61 -8.12
C LEU A 88 -22.65 -7.50 -8.50
N HIS A 89 -23.12 -8.23 -9.54
CA HIS A 89 -24.54 -8.32 -9.84
C HIS A 89 -25.34 -8.85 -8.64
N LEU A 90 -24.83 -9.89 -7.99
CA LEU A 90 -25.49 -10.49 -6.83
C LEU A 90 -25.51 -9.54 -5.63
N ALA A 91 -24.43 -8.83 -5.39
CA ALA A 91 -24.37 -7.83 -4.32
C ALA A 91 -25.38 -6.70 -4.54
N MET A 92 -25.54 -6.24 -5.78
CA MET A 92 -26.55 -5.24 -6.16
C MET A 92 -27.99 -5.75 -5.98
N LYS A 93 -28.27 -6.99 -6.40
CA LYS A 93 -29.59 -7.61 -6.25
C LYS A 93 -30.01 -7.77 -4.80
N HIS A 94 -29.05 -7.99 -3.90
CA HIS A 94 -29.29 -8.18 -2.47
C HIS A 94 -29.10 -6.92 -1.64
N ASP A 95 -28.78 -5.78 -2.25
CA ASP A 95 -28.63 -4.47 -1.58
C ASP A 95 -27.61 -4.47 -0.42
N HIS A 96 -26.51 -5.22 -0.56
CA HIS A 96 -25.43 -5.31 0.42
C HIS A 96 -24.34 -4.26 0.17
N LEU A 97 -24.47 -3.09 0.77
CA LEU A 97 -23.54 -1.96 0.52
C LEU A 97 -22.08 -2.28 0.84
N ASP A 98 -21.79 -2.90 1.98
CA ASP A 98 -20.42 -3.26 2.35
C ASP A 98 -19.83 -4.29 1.37
N MET A 99 -20.64 -5.23 0.92
CA MET A 99 -20.25 -6.22 -0.06
C MET A 99 -19.96 -5.59 -1.43
N ILE A 100 -20.80 -4.64 -1.86
CA ILE A 100 -20.62 -3.86 -3.10
C ILE A 100 -19.28 -3.13 -3.04
N LYS A 101 -19.04 -2.39 -1.97
CA LYS A 101 -17.77 -1.66 -1.77
C LYS A 101 -16.56 -2.59 -1.81
N ALA A 102 -16.61 -3.70 -1.09
CA ALA A 102 -15.53 -4.68 -1.06
C ALA A 102 -15.22 -5.24 -2.46
N ILE A 103 -16.24 -5.66 -3.21
CA ILE A 103 -16.04 -6.21 -4.54
C ILE A 103 -15.47 -5.17 -5.51
N VAL A 104 -15.95 -3.93 -5.47
CA VAL A 104 -15.46 -2.85 -6.33
C VAL A 104 -14.00 -2.50 -6.01
N VAL A 105 -13.62 -2.36 -4.74
CA VAL A 105 -12.23 -2.03 -4.38
C VAL A 105 -11.25 -3.17 -4.67
N PHE A 106 -11.74 -4.40 -4.78
CA PHE A 106 -10.96 -5.57 -5.24
C PHE A 106 -11.02 -5.79 -6.76
N GLY A 107 -11.50 -4.83 -7.52
CA GLY A 107 -11.45 -4.84 -8.98
C GLY A 107 -12.73 -5.32 -9.68
N GLY A 108 -13.87 -5.35 -8.98
CA GLY A 108 -15.17 -5.67 -9.59
C GLY A 108 -15.53 -4.68 -10.69
N ASP A 109 -15.86 -5.19 -11.88
CA ASP A 109 -16.23 -4.40 -13.05
C ASP A 109 -17.75 -4.22 -13.10
N VAL A 110 -18.17 -2.96 -13.19
CA VAL A 110 -19.58 -2.57 -13.22
C VAL A 110 -20.19 -2.60 -14.63
N GLU A 111 -19.39 -2.84 -15.66
CA GLU A 111 -19.79 -2.82 -17.07
C GLU A 111 -20.01 -4.23 -17.66
N ILE A 112 -19.72 -5.30 -16.94
CA ILE A 112 -19.88 -6.68 -17.43
C ILE A 112 -21.36 -7.04 -17.47
N PRO A 113 -21.95 -7.36 -18.65
CA PRO A 113 -23.33 -7.78 -18.72
C PRO A 113 -23.51 -9.23 -18.28
N ASN A 114 -24.64 -9.53 -17.64
CA ASN A 114 -25.12 -10.91 -17.43
C ASN A 114 -25.78 -11.45 -18.67
N ASP A 115 -26.37 -12.67 -18.62
CA ASP A 115 -27.03 -13.32 -19.74
C ASP A 115 -28.30 -12.58 -20.20
N PHE A 116 -28.83 -11.67 -19.37
CA PHE A 116 -29.98 -10.82 -19.68
C PHE A 116 -29.58 -9.44 -20.22
N GLY A 117 -28.29 -9.20 -20.42
CA GLY A 117 -27.76 -7.90 -20.85
C GLY A 117 -27.75 -6.83 -19.78
N GLU A 118 -28.00 -7.18 -18.52
CA GLU A 118 -27.93 -6.24 -17.39
C GLU A 118 -26.52 -6.14 -16.87
N THR A 119 -26.02 -4.90 -16.67
CA THR A 119 -24.75 -4.63 -16.00
C THR A 119 -24.97 -4.31 -14.52
N PRO A 120 -23.98 -4.50 -13.62
CA PRO A 120 -24.08 -4.01 -12.25
C PRO A 120 -24.38 -2.51 -12.17
N GLY A 121 -23.82 -1.71 -13.09
CA GLY A 121 -24.11 -0.29 -13.20
C GLY A 121 -25.58 0.02 -13.50
N LEU A 122 -26.23 -0.73 -14.38
CA LEU A 122 -27.68 -0.62 -14.65
C LEU A 122 -28.53 -0.99 -13.43
N LEU A 123 -28.13 -2.04 -12.71
CA LEU A 123 -28.82 -2.44 -11.48
C LEU A 123 -28.69 -1.35 -10.40
N ALA A 124 -27.52 -0.73 -10.26
CA ALA A 124 -27.29 0.39 -9.36
C ALA A 124 -28.18 1.60 -9.73
N ALA A 125 -28.30 1.92 -11.00
CA ALA A 125 -29.12 3.03 -11.48
C ALA A 125 -30.64 2.83 -11.21
N ARG A 126 -31.10 1.59 -11.21
CA ARG A 126 -32.50 1.24 -10.89
C ARG A 126 -32.82 1.29 -9.41
N ASN A 127 -31.81 1.10 -8.55
CA ASN A 127 -31.97 1.14 -7.11
C ASN A 127 -31.96 2.59 -6.59
N SER A 128 -33.10 3.06 -6.09
CA SER A 128 -33.31 4.44 -5.61
C SER A 128 -32.54 4.80 -4.33
N LYS A 129 -31.81 3.87 -3.70
CA LYS A 129 -31.16 4.00 -2.42
C LYS A 129 -29.67 4.42 -2.52
N GLY A 130 -29.38 5.55 -3.15
CA GLY A 130 -28.13 6.25 -2.86
C GLY A 130 -26.84 5.73 -3.50
N TYR A 131 -26.89 4.89 -4.54
CA TYR A 131 -25.69 4.44 -5.27
C TYR A 131 -25.12 5.46 -6.28
N LYS A 132 -25.39 6.75 -6.08
CA LYS A 132 -24.84 7.82 -6.94
C LYS A 132 -23.32 7.76 -7.00
N ASP A 133 -22.69 7.53 -5.86
CA ASP A 133 -21.23 7.44 -5.78
C ASP A 133 -20.66 6.26 -6.55
N LEU A 134 -21.39 5.13 -6.56
CA LEU A 134 -21.01 3.95 -7.34
C LEU A 134 -21.06 4.21 -8.84
N LEU A 135 -22.06 4.94 -9.32
CA LEU A 135 -22.16 5.33 -10.73
C LEU A 135 -21.01 6.25 -11.14
N TYR A 136 -20.61 7.16 -10.27
CA TYR A 136 -19.47 8.03 -10.52
C TYR A 136 -18.14 7.27 -10.51
N VAL A 137 -17.94 6.37 -9.57
CA VAL A 137 -16.74 5.51 -9.52
C VAL A 137 -16.64 4.63 -10.75
N SER A 138 -17.77 4.05 -11.19
CA SER A 138 -17.81 3.18 -12.36
C SER A 138 -17.57 3.93 -13.67
N ALA A 139 -18.19 5.07 -13.85
CA ALA A 139 -17.99 5.90 -15.04
C ALA A 139 -16.53 6.32 -15.22
N THR A 140 -15.84 6.57 -14.14
CA THR A 140 -14.42 6.95 -14.15
C THR A 140 -13.51 5.80 -14.48
N LEU A 141 -13.73 4.64 -13.87
CA LEU A 141 -12.95 3.44 -14.18
C LEU A 141 -13.09 3.06 -15.66
N GLY A 142 -14.29 3.20 -16.24
CA GLY A 142 -14.52 2.98 -17.67
C GLY A 142 -13.85 3.99 -18.60
N GLN A 143 -13.74 5.25 -18.20
CA GLN A 143 -13.08 6.30 -18.98
C GLN A 143 -11.56 6.19 -18.96
N PHE A 144 -10.94 5.84 -17.83
CA PHE A 144 -9.49 5.62 -17.73
C PHE A 144 -9.01 4.38 -18.50
N LEU A 145 -9.90 3.45 -18.84
CA LEU A 145 -9.57 2.30 -19.69
C LEU A 145 -9.27 2.67 -21.16
N LYS A 146 -9.54 3.91 -21.55
CA LYS A 146 -9.13 4.47 -22.84
C LYS A 146 -7.89 5.35 -22.66
N ALA A 147 -6.83 4.81 -22.04
CA ALA A 147 -5.52 5.43 -22.18
C ALA A 147 -5.24 5.60 -23.67
N PRO A 148 -4.78 6.79 -24.14
CA PRO A 148 -4.34 6.94 -25.52
C PRO A 148 -3.34 5.83 -25.80
N ASP A 149 -3.36 5.28 -27.01
CA ASP A 149 -2.46 4.20 -27.41
C ASP A 149 -1.04 4.53 -26.96
N MET A 150 -0.60 3.88 -25.87
CA MET A 150 0.74 4.05 -25.30
C MET A 150 1.84 3.44 -26.18
N VAL A 151 1.49 3.03 -27.41
CA VAL A 151 2.39 2.41 -28.39
C VAL A 151 3.59 3.30 -28.69
N ASP A 152 3.43 4.64 -28.60
CA ASP A 152 4.47 5.63 -28.90
C ASP A 152 5.14 6.25 -27.67
N SER A 153 4.86 5.75 -26.46
CA SER A 153 5.54 6.27 -25.26
C SER A 153 7.01 5.83 -25.26
N PRO A 154 7.97 6.76 -25.02
CA PRO A 154 9.39 6.42 -24.99
C PRO A 154 9.67 5.29 -24.00
N ARG A 155 10.42 4.29 -24.43
CA ARG A 155 10.87 3.20 -23.54
C ARG A 155 11.91 3.73 -22.56
N GLU A 156 12.10 3.00 -21.45
CA GLU A 156 13.19 3.27 -20.51
C GLU A 156 14.51 3.42 -21.29
N GLY A 157 15.25 4.53 -21.08
CA GLY A 157 16.47 4.86 -21.79
C GLY A 157 16.34 5.75 -23.03
N GLU A 158 15.14 5.94 -23.57
CA GLU A 158 14.87 6.87 -24.67
C GLU A 158 14.59 8.30 -24.20
N ARG A 159 14.20 8.47 -22.91
CA ARG A 159 13.98 9.77 -22.29
C ARG A 159 15.30 10.39 -21.81
N ASN A 160 15.39 11.69 -21.87
CA ASN A 160 16.54 12.46 -21.38
C ASN A 160 16.39 12.92 -19.93
N TYR A 161 15.33 12.50 -19.23
CA TYR A 161 15.04 12.85 -17.84
C TYR A 161 14.54 11.62 -17.06
N ASP A 162 14.69 11.66 -15.74
CA ASP A 162 14.22 10.62 -14.83
C ASP A 162 12.90 10.99 -14.15
N ARG A 163 12.13 9.99 -13.81
CA ARG A 163 10.86 10.07 -13.08
C ARG A 163 11.01 9.49 -11.68
N LEU A 164 10.54 10.25 -10.69
CA LEU A 164 10.58 9.85 -9.27
C LEU A 164 9.18 9.59 -8.75
N LEU A 165 8.99 8.43 -8.12
CA LEU A 165 7.82 8.07 -7.32
C LEU A 165 8.19 8.05 -5.84
N CYS A 166 7.40 8.72 -5.00
CA CYS A 166 7.58 8.76 -3.55
C CYS A 166 6.33 8.24 -2.84
N LEU A 167 6.53 7.36 -1.87
CA LEU A 167 5.49 6.66 -1.13
C LEU A 167 5.64 6.93 0.37
N ASP A 168 4.62 7.56 0.97
CA ASP A 168 4.62 7.89 2.39
C ASP A 168 4.51 6.64 3.28
N GLY A 169 4.92 6.80 4.54
CA GLY A 169 4.61 5.85 5.61
C GLY A 169 3.17 5.97 6.11
N GLY A 170 2.66 4.93 6.75
CA GLY A 170 1.29 4.92 7.27
C GLY A 170 0.76 3.55 7.69
N GLY A 171 1.60 2.55 7.94
CA GLY A 171 1.20 1.23 8.40
C GLY A 171 0.22 0.55 7.44
N ILE A 172 -0.89 0.01 7.96
CA ILE A 172 -1.94 -0.64 7.15
C ILE A 172 -2.57 0.31 6.12
N ARG A 173 -2.50 1.62 6.31
CA ARG A 173 -2.94 2.60 5.32
C ARG A 173 -2.11 2.58 4.03
N GLY A 174 -1.07 1.76 3.96
CA GLY A 174 -0.42 1.38 2.70
C GLY A 174 -1.38 0.81 1.66
N LEU A 175 -2.53 0.28 2.07
CA LEU A 175 -3.63 -0.09 1.17
C LEU A 175 -4.12 1.09 0.33
N VAL A 176 -4.13 2.30 0.87
CA VAL A 176 -4.45 3.53 0.13
C VAL A 176 -3.42 3.78 -0.98
N LEU A 177 -2.13 3.63 -0.67
CA LEU A 177 -1.05 3.72 -1.67
C LEU A 177 -1.25 2.70 -2.79
N ILE A 178 -1.58 1.46 -2.44
CA ILE A 178 -1.81 0.38 -3.41
C ILE A 178 -2.96 0.75 -4.36
N GLN A 179 -4.04 1.28 -3.83
CA GLN A 179 -5.20 1.69 -4.62
C GLN A 179 -4.87 2.84 -5.59
N LEU A 180 -4.08 3.82 -5.14
CA LEU A 180 -3.58 4.91 -5.99
C LEU A 180 -2.62 4.38 -7.07
N LEU A 181 -1.73 3.47 -6.72
CA LEU A 181 -0.79 2.84 -7.65
C LEU A 181 -1.51 2.02 -8.72
N LEU A 182 -2.55 1.26 -8.34
CA LEU A 182 -3.41 0.54 -9.29
C LEU A 182 -4.10 1.48 -10.28
N ALA A 183 -4.57 2.63 -9.82
CA ALA A 183 -5.17 3.65 -10.68
C ALA A 183 -4.15 4.22 -11.68
N ILE A 184 -2.92 4.48 -11.24
CA ILE A 184 -1.84 4.97 -12.10
C ILE A 184 -1.45 3.91 -13.13
N GLU A 185 -1.26 2.65 -12.73
CA GLU A 185 -0.97 1.54 -13.64
C GLU A 185 -2.03 1.39 -14.72
N LYS A 186 -3.29 1.44 -14.31
CA LYS A 186 -4.43 1.32 -15.21
C LYS A 186 -4.49 2.48 -16.20
N ALA A 187 -4.31 3.70 -15.73
CA ALA A 187 -4.30 4.89 -16.56
C ALA A 187 -3.09 4.93 -17.51
N ALA A 188 -1.94 4.45 -17.07
CA ALA A 188 -0.70 4.39 -17.86
C ALA A 188 -0.60 3.16 -18.77
N GLY A 189 -1.39 2.11 -18.53
CA GLY A 189 -1.33 0.84 -19.27
C GLY A 189 -0.03 0.06 -19.07
N ARG A 190 0.73 0.34 -18.01
CA ARG A 190 2.03 -0.29 -17.69
C ARG A 190 2.17 -0.50 -16.19
N PRO A 191 2.92 -1.53 -15.75
CA PRO A 191 3.26 -1.68 -14.34
C PRO A 191 4.16 -0.53 -13.84
N ILE A 192 4.02 -0.17 -12.58
CA ILE A 192 4.75 0.96 -11.96
C ILE A 192 6.27 0.86 -12.16
N ARG A 193 6.83 -0.35 -12.06
CA ARG A 193 8.29 -0.56 -12.21
C ARG A 193 8.84 -0.16 -13.59
N GLU A 194 7.98 -0.11 -14.61
CA GLU A 194 8.35 0.30 -15.97
C GLU A 194 8.10 1.80 -16.22
N ILE A 195 7.42 2.47 -15.30
CA ILE A 195 7.06 3.88 -15.44
C ILE A 195 8.11 4.79 -14.81
N PHE A 196 8.61 4.43 -13.62
CA PHE A 196 9.49 5.27 -12.82
C PHE A 196 10.92 4.74 -12.78
N ASP A 197 11.89 5.67 -12.78
CA ASP A 197 13.33 5.37 -12.72
C ASP A 197 13.83 5.31 -11.26
N TRP A 198 13.17 6.06 -10.37
CA TRP A 198 13.44 6.12 -8.94
C TRP A 198 12.17 5.90 -8.16
N ILE A 199 12.25 5.06 -7.13
CA ILE A 199 11.14 4.81 -6.21
C ILE A 199 11.65 4.97 -4.80
N ALA A 200 11.10 5.95 -4.06
CA ALA A 200 11.43 6.19 -2.67
C ALA A 200 10.24 5.86 -1.78
N GLY A 201 10.48 5.27 -0.63
CA GLY A 201 9.42 4.92 0.29
C GLY A 201 9.87 4.88 1.75
N THR A 202 8.93 5.17 2.63
CA THR A 202 9.10 5.13 4.09
C THR A 202 8.12 4.14 4.70
N SER A 203 8.59 3.28 5.60
CA SER A 203 7.75 2.32 6.32
C SER A 203 6.96 1.43 5.34
N THR A 204 5.64 1.43 5.41
CA THR A 204 4.80 0.72 4.43
C THR A 204 5.08 1.15 2.98
N GLY A 205 5.35 2.44 2.75
CA GLY A 205 5.80 2.94 1.44
C GLY A 205 7.14 2.35 1.00
N GLY A 206 8.04 2.10 1.93
CA GLY A 206 9.31 1.40 1.69
C GLY A 206 9.11 -0.07 1.31
N ILE A 207 8.22 -0.77 2.01
CA ILE A 207 7.84 -2.15 1.68
C ILE A 207 7.25 -2.23 0.27
N LEU A 208 6.36 -1.32 -0.08
CA LEU A 208 5.77 -1.25 -1.42
C LEU A 208 6.79 -0.88 -2.50
N ALA A 209 7.70 0.05 -2.22
CA ALA A 209 8.80 0.39 -3.13
C ALA A 209 9.65 -0.84 -3.47
N LEU A 210 10.04 -1.61 -2.46
CA LEU A 210 10.78 -2.86 -2.63
C LEU A 210 9.96 -3.92 -3.37
N ALA A 211 8.66 -4.06 -3.06
CA ALA A 211 7.77 -4.98 -3.76
C ALA A 211 7.66 -4.65 -5.25
N ILE A 212 7.52 -3.38 -5.60
CA ILE A 212 7.48 -2.90 -7.00
C ILE A 212 8.77 -3.27 -7.72
N VAL A 213 9.92 -2.94 -7.15
CA VAL A 213 11.24 -3.21 -7.72
C VAL A 213 11.44 -4.71 -7.95
N HIS A 214 10.99 -5.55 -7.02
CA HIS A 214 11.08 -7.01 -7.12
C HIS A 214 9.94 -7.65 -7.93
N GLY A 215 9.14 -6.86 -8.63
CA GLY A 215 8.18 -7.34 -9.63
C GLY A 215 6.88 -7.91 -9.08
N LYS A 216 6.53 -7.59 -7.83
CA LYS A 216 5.26 -7.99 -7.26
C LYS A 216 4.13 -7.09 -7.79
N SER A 217 3.00 -7.68 -8.14
CA SER A 217 1.83 -6.92 -8.59
C SER A 217 1.15 -6.21 -7.44
N MET A 218 0.52 -5.08 -7.72
CA MET A 218 -0.22 -4.32 -6.70
C MET A 218 -1.50 -5.04 -6.27
N ASP A 219 -2.14 -5.81 -7.14
CA ASP A 219 -3.26 -6.68 -6.77
C ASP A 219 -2.83 -7.75 -5.74
N TYR A 220 -1.68 -8.37 -5.96
CA TYR A 220 -1.11 -9.32 -4.99
C TYR A 220 -0.80 -8.64 -3.67
N MET A 221 -0.20 -7.45 -3.70
CA MET A 221 0.14 -6.69 -2.48
C MET A 221 -1.11 -6.27 -1.70
N ARG A 222 -2.19 -5.91 -2.36
CA ARG A 222 -3.48 -5.62 -1.70
C ARG A 222 -3.99 -6.82 -0.92
N CYS A 223 -4.07 -7.98 -1.55
CA CYS A 223 -4.46 -9.22 -0.91
C CYS A 223 -3.53 -9.54 0.28
N LEU A 224 -2.24 -9.38 0.09
CA LEU A 224 -1.22 -9.66 1.08
C LEU A 224 -1.35 -8.78 2.33
N TYR A 225 -1.60 -7.48 2.17
CA TYR A 225 -1.82 -6.55 3.28
C TYR A 225 -3.03 -6.94 4.13
N PHE A 226 -4.14 -7.31 3.49
CA PHE A 226 -5.34 -7.78 4.22
C PHE A 226 -5.08 -9.08 4.99
N ARG A 227 -4.31 -10.01 4.43
CA ARG A 227 -3.96 -11.26 5.12
C ARG A 227 -2.94 -11.04 6.23
N MET A 228 -1.96 -10.17 6.00
CA MET A 228 -0.87 -9.88 6.94
C MET A 228 -1.37 -9.25 8.23
N LYS A 229 -2.33 -8.32 8.17
CA LYS A 229 -2.78 -7.54 9.33
C LYS A 229 -3.21 -8.41 10.50
N ASP A 230 -3.90 -9.51 10.24
CA ASP A 230 -4.41 -10.42 11.25
C ASP A 230 -3.31 -11.26 11.92
N MET A 231 -2.18 -11.42 11.25
CA MET A 231 -1.02 -12.14 11.78
C MET A 231 -0.06 -11.20 12.53
N VAL A 232 0.18 -10.02 11.99
CA VAL A 232 1.18 -9.07 12.49
C VAL A 232 0.66 -8.24 13.65
N PHE A 233 -0.60 -7.78 13.60
CA PHE A 233 -1.21 -6.96 14.65
C PHE A 233 -2.01 -7.79 15.65
N ARG A 234 -1.37 -8.81 16.20
CA ARG A 234 -1.95 -9.72 17.20
C ARG A 234 -1.49 -9.34 18.60
N GLY A 235 -2.44 -9.26 19.56
CA GLY A 235 -2.14 -8.96 20.95
C GLY A 235 -2.10 -7.46 21.25
N SER A 236 -1.20 -7.05 22.14
CA SER A 236 -1.02 -5.67 22.57
C SER A 236 0.29 -5.07 22.08
N ARG A 237 0.32 -3.75 21.90
CA ARG A 237 1.55 -3.01 21.55
C ARG A 237 2.55 -3.00 22.72
N PRO A 238 3.87 -3.11 22.44
CA PRO A 238 4.49 -3.38 21.15
C PRO A 238 4.23 -4.83 20.70
N TYR A 239 3.94 -5.01 19.41
CA TYR A 239 3.66 -6.32 18.83
C TYR A 239 4.93 -7.19 18.80
N GLU A 240 4.73 -8.51 18.81
CA GLU A 240 5.82 -9.44 18.56
C GLU A 240 6.39 -9.23 17.16
N SER A 241 7.71 -9.19 17.07
CA SER A 241 8.40 -8.87 15.80
C SER A 241 8.46 -10.05 14.84
N GLU A 242 8.45 -11.27 15.37
CA GLU A 242 8.65 -12.51 14.59
C GLU A 242 7.65 -12.70 13.46
N PRO A 243 6.32 -12.47 13.63
CA PRO A 243 5.38 -12.61 12.52
C PRO A 243 5.67 -11.64 11.36
N LEU A 244 6.09 -10.42 11.64
CA LEU A 244 6.48 -9.45 10.62
C LEU A 244 7.80 -9.85 9.93
N ASP A 245 8.78 -10.31 10.70
CA ASP A 245 10.07 -10.75 10.19
C ASP A 245 9.89 -11.95 9.24
N GLU A 246 9.13 -12.95 9.65
CA GLU A 246 8.80 -14.13 8.84
C GLU A 246 8.05 -13.76 7.56
N PHE A 247 7.08 -12.85 7.67
CA PHE A 247 6.37 -12.32 6.53
C PHE A 247 7.31 -11.68 5.51
N LEU A 248 8.20 -10.78 5.96
CA LEU A 248 9.13 -10.07 5.07
C LEU A 248 10.17 -11.02 4.46
N LYS A 249 10.68 -11.99 5.22
CA LYS A 249 11.59 -13.02 4.70
C LYS A 249 10.93 -13.89 3.64
N LYS A 250 9.67 -14.27 3.85
CA LYS A 250 8.90 -15.06 2.90
C LYS A 250 8.68 -14.29 1.60
N GLU A 251 8.35 -13.00 1.68
CA GLU A 251 8.02 -12.20 0.49
C GLU A 251 9.26 -11.74 -0.29
N PHE A 252 10.34 -11.39 0.39
CA PHE A 252 11.54 -10.85 -0.26
C PHE A 252 12.71 -11.82 -0.36
N GLY A 253 12.61 -12.98 0.29
CA GLY A 253 13.72 -13.93 0.40
C GLY A 253 14.63 -13.62 1.60
N GLU A 254 15.11 -14.66 2.25
CA GLU A 254 15.95 -14.54 3.44
C GLU A 254 17.35 -13.96 3.12
N ASN A 255 17.87 -14.24 1.92
CA ASN A 255 19.21 -13.87 1.50
C ASN A 255 19.25 -12.87 0.34
N THR A 256 18.13 -12.37 -0.12
CA THR A 256 18.06 -11.41 -1.23
C THR A 256 18.66 -10.06 -0.81
N LYS A 257 19.61 -9.59 -1.59
CA LYS A 257 20.32 -8.33 -1.34
C LYS A 257 19.72 -7.18 -2.13
N MET A 258 19.87 -5.96 -1.63
CA MET A 258 19.36 -4.75 -2.28
C MET A 258 19.87 -4.60 -3.71
N THR A 259 21.11 -4.94 -3.97
CA THR A 259 21.75 -4.84 -5.30
C THR A 259 21.41 -5.97 -6.26
N ASP A 260 20.66 -7.00 -5.84
CA ASP A 260 20.23 -8.08 -6.74
C ASP A 260 19.27 -7.57 -7.83
N VAL A 261 18.55 -6.51 -7.57
CA VAL A 261 17.74 -5.78 -8.55
C VAL A 261 18.14 -4.31 -8.51
N GLN A 262 18.71 -3.81 -9.61
CA GLN A 262 19.29 -2.46 -9.67
C GLN A 262 18.40 -1.43 -10.39
N LYS A 263 17.35 -1.87 -11.05
CA LYS A 263 16.41 -1.00 -11.77
C LYS A 263 14.96 -1.40 -11.47
N PRO A 264 14.10 -0.42 -11.18
CA PRO A 264 14.37 1.00 -10.84
C PRO A 264 15.30 1.15 -9.64
N LYS A 265 15.93 2.32 -9.50
CA LYS A 265 16.65 2.66 -8.27
C LYS A 265 15.66 2.86 -7.13
N VAL A 266 15.95 2.28 -5.98
CA VAL A 266 15.09 2.33 -4.81
C VAL A 266 15.79 3.01 -3.63
N ILE A 267 15.01 3.83 -2.92
CA ILE A 267 15.42 4.51 -1.69
C ILE A 267 14.40 4.14 -0.61
N VAL A 268 14.87 3.50 0.45
CA VAL A 268 14.04 3.19 1.62
C VAL A 268 14.62 3.90 2.84
N THR A 269 13.80 4.64 3.56
CA THR A 269 14.25 5.45 4.69
C THR A 269 14.31 4.67 5.99
N GLY A 270 15.26 4.99 6.85
CA GLY A 270 15.38 4.50 8.21
C GLY A 270 15.94 5.59 9.12
N THR A 271 15.71 5.47 10.41
CA THR A 271 16.26 6.39 11.42
C THR A 271 17.35 5.71 12.23
N LEU A 272 18.56 6.20 12.14
CA LEU A 272 19.68 5.77 12.98
C LEU A 272 19.51 6.34 14.39
N CYS A 273 19.28 5.48 15.37
CA CYS A 273 19.02 5.85 16.75
C CYS A 273 20.17 5.46 17.72
N ASP A 274 21.30 5.04 17.20
CA ASP A 274 22.52 4.76 17.98
C ASP A 274 23.37 6.01 18.25
N ARG A 275 22.85 7.19 17.91
CA ARG A 275 23.52 8.49 18.01
C ARG A 275 22.56 9.62 18.35
N GLN A 276 23.08 10.74 18.84
CA GLN A 276 22.34 11.96 19.11
C GLN A 276 23.04 13.15 18.45
N PRO A 277 22.30 13.94 17.62
CA PRO A 277 20.94 13.68 17.19
C PRO A 277 20.82 12.43 16.32
N ALA A 278 19.60 11.85 16.24
CA ALA A 278 19.33 10.75 15.33
C ALA A 278 19.50 11.21 13.87
N GLU A 279 19.95 10.31 13.01
CA GLU A 279 20.23 10.62 11.61
C GLU A 279 19.35 9.83 10.66
N LEU A 280 18.99 10.46 9.54
CA LEU A 280 18.32 9.77 8.43
C LEU A 280 19.30 8.84 7.73
N HIS A 281 18.90 7.59 7.55
CA HIS A 281 19.62 6.61 6.73
C HIS A 281 18.79 6.22 5.52
N LEU A 282 19.45 6.09 4.37
CA LEU A 282 18.82 5.64 3.14
C LEU A 282 19.37 4.24 2.78
N PHE A 283 18.47 3.26 2.71
CA PHE A 283 18.77 1.94 2.15
C PHE A 283 18.63 2.02 0.64
N ARG A 284 19.70 1.66 -0.06
CA ARG A 284 19.85 1.83 -1.52
C ARG A 284 20.12 0.51 -2.23
N ASN A 285 19.70 0.40 -3.47
CA ASN A 285 20.10 -0.69 -4.37
C ASN A 285 21.20 -0.26 -5.39
N TYR A 286 21.84 0.85 -5.13
CA TYR A 286 22.91 1.45 -5.93
C TYR A 286 23.99 1.99 -4.97
N PRO A 287 25.23 2.24 -5.45
CA PRO A 287 26.28 2.82 -4.61
C PRO A 287 25.91 4.21 -4.10
N ALA A 288 26.14 4.46 -2.81
CA ALA A 288 25.86 5.75 -2.20
C ALA A 288 26.65 6.88 -2.88
N PRO A 289 26.05 8.08 -3.05
CA PRO A 289 26.78 9.24 -3.54
C PRO A 289 27.89 9.64 -2.58
N GLU A 290 29.02 10.10 -3.13
CA GLU A 290 30.15 10.58 -2.34
C GLU A 290 29.91 12.03 -1.87
N THR A 291 29.60 12.22 -0.60
CA THR A 291 29.46 13.54 -0.01
C THR A 291 30.80 14.04 0.55
N LYS A 292 31.28 15.17 0.06
CA LYS A 292 32.54 15.80 0.55
C LYS A 292 32.43 16.46 1.94
N ILE A 293 31.26 16.43 2.57
CA ILE A 293 30.97 17.18 3.81
C ILE A 293 31.60 16.54 5.09
N SER A 294 32.13 15.31 5.00
CA SER A 294 32.55 14.57 6.20
C SER A 294 33.97 14.85 6.71
N THR A 295 34.70 15.80 6.14
CA THR A 295 36.12 15.97 6.50
C THR A 295 36.44 17.05 7.56
N GLU A 296 35.48 17.91 7.93
CA GLU A 296 35.78 19.06 8.81
C GLU A 296 35.43 18.87 10.29
N TYR A 297 34.60 17.89 10.65
CA TYR A 297 34.31 17.59 12.06
C TYR A 297 34.69 16.15 12.40
N LYS A 298 35.90 15.98 12.91
CA LYS A 298 36.28 14.74 13.59
C LYS A 298 35.44 14.59 14.85
N THR A 299 34.37 13.82 14.78
CA THR A 299 33.67 13.39 15.98
C THR A 299 34.58 12.47 16.77
N THR A 300 34.68 12.68 18.08
CA THR A 300 35.42 11.81 19.00
C THR A 300 34.77 10.45 19.19
N ALA A 301 33.54 10.29 18.73
CA ALA A 301 32.78 9.04 18.81
C ALA A 301 33.01 8.16 17.57
N THR A 302 33.39 6.92 17.80
CA THR A 302 33.49 5.89 16.75
C THR A 302 32.20 5.11 16.67
N PHE A 303 31.48 5.24 15.55
CA PHE A 303 30.27 4.43 15.25
C PHE A 303 30.64 3.20 14.46
N LYS A 304 29.85 2.12 14.61
CA LYS A 304 29.99 0.95 13.74
C LYS A 304 29.73 1.36 12.29
N PRO A 305 30.51 0.85 11.31
CA PRO A 305 30.27 1.10 9.90
C PRO A 305 28.85 0.72 9.49
N LEU A 306 28.27 1.47 8.55
CA LEU A 306 26.98 1.14 7.93
C LEU A 306 27.17 0.00 6.95
N THR A 307 26.15 -0.86 6.87
CA THR A 307 26.12 -1.95 5.87
C THR A 307 26.07 -1.35 4.46
N GLN A 308 26.96 -1.80 3.59
CA GLN A 308 26.97 -1.36 2.20
C GLN A 308 25.77 -1.96 1.42
N PRO A 309 25.31 -1.31 0.34
CA PRO A 309 24.20 -1.82 -0.46
C PRO A 309 24.37 -3.28 -0.93
N GLU A 310 25.59 -3.70 -1.23
CA GLU A 310 25.93 -5.05 -1.69
C GLU A 310 25.73 -6.13 -0.63
N ASP A 311 25.73 -5.74 0.64
CA ASP A 311 25.57 -6.64 1.78
C ASP A 311 24.21 -6.46 2.49
N GLN A 312 23.46 -5.42 2.15
CA GLN A 312 22.17 -5.12 2.76
C GLN A 312 21.08 -6.07 2.27
N LEU A 313 20.45 -6.78 3.20
CA LEU A 313 19.30 -7.65 2.91
C LEU A 313 18.04 -6.83 2.72
N VAL A 314 17.25 -7.18 1.71
CA VAL A 314 15.99 -6.48 1.37
C VAL A 314 14.98 -6.57 2.52
N TRP A 315 14.74 -7.75 3.07
CA TRP A 315 13.78 -7.91 4.16
C TRP A 315 14.16 -7.11 5.41
N ARG A 316 15.47 -6.98 5.71
CA ARG A 316 15.95 -6.19 6.85
C ARG A 316 15.78 -4.69 6.61
N ALA A 317 16.03 -4.19 5.41
CA ALA A 317 15.76 -2.81 5.04
C ALA A 317 14.26 -2.48 5.21
N ALA A 318 13.38 -3.35 4.71
CA ALA A 318 11.94 -3.23 4.89
C ALA A 318 11.55 -3.22 6.38
N ARG A 319 12.12 -4.12 7.17
CA ARG A 319 11.87 -4.23 8.60
C ARG A 319 12.36 -3.01 9.40
N CYS A 320 13.54 -2.51 9.07
CA CYS A 320 14.10 -1.29 9.68
C CYS A 320 13.20 -0.09 9.42
N SER A 321 12.76 0.10 8.17
CA SER A 321 11.90 1.21 7.80
C SER A 321 10.53 1.14 8.48
N GLY A 322 10.01 -0.06 8.73
CA GLY A 322 8.70 -0.31 9.34
C GLY A 322 8.72 -0.45 10.87
N ALA A 323 9.82 -0.16 11.55
CA ALA A 323 9.95 -0.27 13.01
C ALA A 323 9.34 0.95 13.74
N ALA A 324 8.03 1.16 13.57
CA ALA A 324 7.33 2.30 14.17
C ALA A 324 7.42 2.26 15.71
N PRO A 325 7.83 3.35 16.36
CA PRO A 325 7.91 3.43 17.82
C PRO A 325 6.56 3.08 18.46
N THR A 326 6.59 2.33 19.55
CA THR A 326 5.44 1.80 20.28
C THR A 326 4.68 0.66 19.59
N TYR A 327 4.84 0.46 18.29
CA TYR A 327 4.22 -0.65 17.52
C TYR A 327 5.13 -1.86 17.42
N PHE A 328 6.39 -1.66 17.01
CA PHE A 328 7.38 -2.70 16.88
C PHE A 328 8.69 -2.33 17.57
N ARG A 329 9.44 -3.34 17.98
CA ARG A 329 10.78 -3.13 18.50
C ARG A 329 11.75 -2.71 17.39
N PRO A 330 12.75 -1.87 17.70
CA PRO A 330 13.82 -1.55 16.76
C PRO A 330 14.54 -2.81 16.30
N ILE A 331 15.05 -2.80 15.10
CA ILE A 331 15.97 -3.83 14.63
C ILE A 331 17.39 -3.26 14.60
N GLY A 332 18.25 -3.80 15.47
CA GLY A 332 19.59 -3.27 15.66
C GLY A 332 19.55 -1.80 16.11
N ARG A 333 20.13 -0.92 15.31
CA ARG A 333 20.26 0.53 15.56
C ARG A 333 19.25 1.39 14.78
N PHE A 334 18.25 0.77 14.16
CA PHE A 334 17.28 1.47 13.32
C PHE A 334 15.87 1.49 13.92
N LEU A 335 15.24 2.65 13.78
CA LEU A 335 13.80 2.87 13.94
C LEU A 335 13.19 3.23 12.59
N ASP A 336 11.85 3.33 12.58
CA ASP A 336 11.07 3.73 11.40
C ASP A 336 11.58 5.04 10.80
N GLY A 337 11.73 5.07 9.49
CA GLY A 337 12.11 6.27 8.76
C GLY A 337 11.11 7.42 8.87
N GLY A 338 9.87 7.13 9.25
CA GLY A 338 8.81 8.11 9.45
C GLY A 338 9.10 9.14 10.55
N LEU A 339 10.02 8.86 11.47
CA LEU A 339 10.45 9.85 12.47
C LEU A 339 11.13 11.08 11.84
N LEU A 340 11.85 10.91 10.73
CA LEU A 340 12.60 11.96 10.07
C LEU A 340 12.11 12.28 8.66
N ALA A 341 11.54 11.31 7.95
CA ALA A 341 11.17 11.43 6.54
C ALA A 341 9.94 10.57 6.21
N ASN A 342 8.80 10.80 6.86
CA ASN A 342 7.57 10.06 6.57
C ASN A 342 7.07 10.27 5.13
N ASN A 343 7.19 11.51 4.64
CA ASN A 343 7.11 11.84 3.22
C ASN A 343 8.53 12.00 2.67
N PRO A 344 9.07 11.03 1.94
CA PRO A 344 10.48 11.01 1.56
C PRO A 344 10.80 11.85 0.32
N THR A 345 9.87 12.68 -0.17
CA THR A 345 10.01 13.36 -1.47
C THR A 345 11.22 14.29 -1.53
N LEU A 346 11.39 15.18 -0.55
CA LEU A 346 12.54 16.10 -0.54
C LEU A 346 13.86 15.36 -0.32
N ASP A 347 13.85 14.34 0.52
CA ASP A 347 15.03 13.52 0.80
C ASP A 347 15.49 12.76 -0.45
N ALA A 348 14.53 12.20 -1.20
CA ALA A 348 14.80 11.54 -2.47
C ALA A 348 15.31 12.53 -3.54
N MET A 349 14.74 13.71 -3.63
CA MET A 349 15.20 14.74 -4.55
C MET A 349 16.62 15.20 -4.23
N ALA A 350 16.93 15.39 -2.96
CA ALA A 350 18.29 15.71 -2.50
C ALA A 350 19.29 14.60 -2.84
N GLU A 351 18.90 13.35 -2.62
CA GLU A 351 19.69 12.16 -2.96
C GLU A 351 20.00 12.07 -4.45
N ILE A 352 19.01 12.26 -5.31
CA ILE A 352 19.17 12.26 -6.77
C ILE A 352 20.11 13.39 -7.21
N HIS A 353 19.99 14.56 -6.60
CA HIS A 353 20.90 15.67 -6.86
C HIS A 353 22.36 15.30 -6.52
N GLU A 354 22.61 14.77 -5.34
CA GLU A 354 23.95 14.35 -4.92
C GLU A 354 24.50 13.18 -5.76
N TYR A 355 23.63 12.24 -6.17
CA TYR A 355 23.99 11.17 -7.09
C TYR A 355 24.49 11.71 -8.44
N ASN A 356 23.74 12.64 -9.05
CA ASN A 356 24.15 13.27 -10.29
C ASN A 356 25.42 14.10 -10.14
N LYS A 357 25.58 14.81 -9.04
CA LYS A 357 26.80 15.56 -8.71
C LYS A 357 28.03 14.65 -8.59
N THR A 358 27.87 13.49 -7.97
CA THR A 358 28.93 12.47 -7.89
C THR A 358 29.33 11.98 -9.26
N LEU A 359 28.38 11.74 -10.17
CA LEU A 359 28.67 11.36 -11.56
C LEU A 359 29.46 12.46 -12.29
N ILE A 360 29.10 13.71 -12.13
CA ILE A 360 29.83 14.86 -12.70
C ILE A 360 31.25 14.91 -12.18
N ASN A 361 31.44 14.76 -10.88
CA ASN A 361 32.76 14.79 -10.24
C ASN A 361 33.68 13.63 -10.70
N LYS A 362 33.08 12.49 -11.05
CA LYS A 362 33.78 11.32 -11.62
C LYS A 362 34.00 11.40 -13.15
N GLY A 363 33.63 12.52 -13.79
CA GLY A 363 33.76 12.70 -15.22
C GLY A 363 32.73 11.91 -16.05
N GLN A 364 31.69 11.37 -15.43
CA GLN A 364 30.65 10.55 -16.07
C GLN A 364 29.41 11.38 -16.43
N ARG A 365 29.60 12.57 -17.00
CA ARG A 365 28.50 13.49 -17.34
C ARG A 365 27.44 12.88 -18.27
N GLN A 366 27.82 11.96 -19.13
CA GLN A 366 26.92 11.26 -20.04
C GLN A 366 25.89 10.36 -19.32
N LYS A 367 26.14 10.02 -18.07
CA LYS A 367 25.22 9.23 -17.24
C LYS A 367 24.26 10.07 -16.40
N VAL A 368 24.47 11.39 -16.37
CA VAL A 368 23.63 12.33 -15.60
C VAL A 368 22.27 12.44 -16.25
N ARG A 369 21.23 12.22 -15.46
CA ARG A 369 19.84 12.40 -15.89
C ARG A 369 19.13 13.32 -14.93
N LYS A 370 18.61 14.43 -15.46
CA LYS A 370 17.86 15.40 -14.66
C LYS A 370 16.51 14.81 -14.26
N LEU A 371 16.06 15.16 -13.08
CA LEU A 371 14.74 14.85 -12.62
C LEU A 371 13.70 15.70 -13.37
N GLY A 372 12.75 15.08 -14.04
CA GLY A 372 11.77 15.74 -14.89
C GLY A 372 10.31 15.49 -14.51
N LEU A 373 10.05 14.65 -13.53
CA LEU A 373 8.71 14.37 -12.99
C LEU A 373 8.83 13.84 -11.56
N VAL A 374 7.99 14.38 -10.68
CA VAL A 374 7.86 13.91 -9.29
C VAL A 374 6.40 13.56 -9.00
N VAL A 375 6.15 12.34 -8.57
CA VAL A 375 4.85 11.86 -8.11
C VAL A 375 4.99 11.43 -6.66
N SER A 376 4.21 12.04 -5.78
CA SER A 376 4.21 11.78 -4.34
C SER A 376 2.82 11.29 -3.91
N LEU A 377 2.78 10.12 -3.28
CA LEU A 377 1.55 9.48 -2.82
C LEU A 377 1.52 9.42 -1.30
N GLY A 378 0.42 9.88 -0.71
CA GLY A 378 0.15 9.80 0.72
C GLY A 378 -0.80 8.67 1.08
N THR A 379 -0.86 8.35 2.37
CA THR A 379 -1.67 7.25 2.92
C THR A 379 -3.05 7.70 3.39
N GLY A 380 -3.49 8.88 3.01
CA GLY A 380 -4.78 9.46 3.37
C GLY A 380 -4.68 10.47 4.50
N LYS A 381 -5.58 11.46 4.45
CA LYS A 381 -5.72 12.49 5.48
C LYS A 381 -6.82 12.08 6.45
N PRO A 382 -6.55 12.01 7.76
CA PRO A 382 -7.61 11.80 8.74
C PRO A 382 -8.50 13.04 8.83
N PRO A 383 -9.75 12.90 9.31
CA PRO A 383 -10.58 14.06 9.66
C PRO A 383 -9.91 14.89 10.74
N GLN A 384 -9.92 16.21 10.59
CA GLN A 384 -9.44 17.10 11.65
C GLN A 384 -10.47 17.16 12.78
N VAL A 385 -9.99 16.92 13.99
CA VAL A 385 -10.80 17.00 15.20
C VAL A 385 -10.21 18.03 16.16
N PRO A 386 -11.05 18.81 16.89
CA PRO A 386 -10.55 19.69 17.93
C PRO A 386 -9.89 18.87 19.04
N VAL A 387 -8.70 19.29 19.47
CA VAL A 387 -8.00 18.67 20.58
C VAL A 387 -7.96 19.67 21.75
N SER A 388 -8.20 19.19 22.97
CA SER A 388 -7.97 19.97 24.17
C SER A 388 -6.48 20.27 24.35
N SER A 389 -6.14 21.37 25.00
CA SER A 389 -4.76 21.77 25.24
C SER A 389 -3.97 20.63 25.88
N VAL A 390 -2.78 20.38 25.32
CA VAL A 390 -1.83 19.39 25.87
C VAL A 390 -0.98 20.11 26.92
N ASP A 391 -1.11 19.70 28.18
CA ASP A 391 -0.32 20.23 29.29
C ASP A 391 0.54 19.12 29.88
N VAL A 392 1.86 19.29 29.83
CA VAL A 392 2.83 18.36 30.38
C VAL A 392 3.69 19.10 31.40
N PHE A 393 3.46 18.82 32.67
CA PHE A 393 4.14 19.46 33.76
C PHE A 393 4.73 18.44 34.76
N ARG A 394 5.64 18.88 35.60
CA ARG A 394 6.21 18.02 36.65
C ARG A 394 5.15 17.77 37.73
N PRO A 395 4.74 16.52 37.99
CA PRO A 395 3.69 16.24 38.95
C PRO A 395 4.18 16.47 40.40
N THR A 396 3.36 17.10 41.19
CA THR A 396 3.60 17.32 42.63
C THR A 396 2.73 16.45 43.53
N ASN A 397 1.70 15.83 42.97
CA ASN A 397 0.77 14.93 43.66
C ASN A 397 0.24 13.82 42.71
N PRO A 398 -0.44 12.76 43.23
CA PRO A 398 -0.94 11.65 42.40
C PRO A 398 -1.96 12.07 41.33
N TRP A 399 -2.73 13.11 41.55
CA TRP A 399 -3.66 13.62 40.54
C TRP A 399 -2.96 14.32 39.37
N GLU A 400 -1.92 15.08 39.69
CA GLU A 400 -1.08 15.70 38.69
C GLU A 400 -0.27 14.66 37.94
N LEU A 401 0.17 13.58 38.60
CA LEU A 401 0.82 12.46 37.94
C LEU A 401 -0.09 11.84 36.88
N ALA A 402 -1.36 11.57 37.19
CA ALA A 402 -2.32 11.06 36.23
C ALA A 402 -2.51 12.02 35.04
N LYS A 403 -2.64 13.31 35.29
CA LYS A 403 -2.71 14.35 34.25
C LYS A 403 -1.45 14.42 33.41
N THR A 404 -0.28 14.33 34.03
CA THR A 404 1.01 14.35 33.33
C THR A 404 1.19 13.13 32.44
N VAL A 405 0.80 11.94 32.90
CA VAL A 405 0.82 10.71 32.11
C VAL A 405 -0.14 10.81 30.92
N PHE A 406 -1.35 11.36 31.15
CA PHE A 406 -2.29 11.61 30.08
C PHE A 406 -1.75 12.64 29.06
N GLY A 407 -1.22 13.76 29.52
CA GLY A 407 -0.61 14.79 28.67
C GLY A 407 0.60 14.29 27.90
N ALA A 408 1.45 13.45 28.49
CA ALA A 408 2.57 12.83 27.81
C ALA A 408 2.12 11.87 26.72
N ARG A 409 1.03 11.12 26.95
CA ARG A 409 0.41 10.27 25.95
C ARG A 409 -0.16 11.06 24.78
N GLU A 410 -0.88 12.15 25.06
CA GLU A 410 -1.41 13.05 24.03
C GLU A 410 -0.29 13.75 23.26
N LEU A 411 0.76 14.19 23.93
CA LEU A 411 1.94 14.74 23.27
C LEU A 411 2.61 13.70 22.34
N GLY A 412 2.76 12.47 22.82
CA GLY A 412 3.30 11.37 22.00
C GLY A 412 2.45 11.12 20.76
N LYS A 413 1.11 11.12 20.91
CA LYS A 413 0.19 11.01 19.79
C LYS A 413 0.34 12.18 18.83
N MET A 414 0.38 13.41 19.33
CA MET A 414 0.57 14.61 18.52
C MET A 414 1.88 14.58 17.73
N VAL A 415 2.97 14.12 18.34
CA VAL A 415 4.26 13.96 17.64
C VAL A 415 4.16 12.95 16.50
N VAL A 416 3.52 11.80 16.73
CA VAL A 416 3.29 10.81 15.68
C VAL A 416 2.41 11.39 14.57
N ASP A 417 1.32 12.07 14.92
CA ASP A 417 0.43 12.70 13.94
C ASP A 417 1.15 13.77 13.11
N CYS A 418 2.00 14.59 13.73
CA CYS A 418 2.82 15.58 13.02
C CYS A 418 3.85 14.93 12.09
N CYS A 419 4.49 13.85 12.52
CA CYS A 419 5.45 13.11 11.69
C CYS A 419 4.80 12.41 10.50
N THR A 420 3.52 12.01 10.64
CA THR A 420 2.78 11.25 9.62
C THR A 420 1.77 12.10 8.85
N ASP A 421 1.83 13.42 8.96
CA ASP A 421 0.91 14.34 8.27
C ASP A 421 1.01 14.18 6.75
N ALA A 422 -0.15 13.91 6.12
CA ALA A 422 -0.27 13.71 4.69
C ALA A 422 -0.29 15.01 3.86
N ASP A 423 -0.47 16.17 4.53
CA ASP A 423 -0.61 17.48 3.86
C ASP A 423 0.01 18.56 4.74
N GLY A 424 1.13 18.74 4.89
CA GLY A 424 1.76 19.72 5.77
C GLY A 424 2.95 20.42 5.12
N PRO A 425 3.86 20.93 5.94
CA PRO A 425 5.03 21.64 5.46
C PRO A 425 5.90 20.83 4.50
N ALA A 426 5.98 19.51 4.67
CA ALA A 426 6.75 18.63 3.78
C ALA A 426 6.22 18.64 2.35
N VAL A 427 4.89 18.57 2.18
CA VAL A 427 4.22 18.65 0.87
C VAL A 427 4.43 20.03 0.25
N ASN A 428 4.24 21.11 1.03
CA ASN A 428 4.39 22.48 0.54
C ASN A 428 5.84 22.78 0.11
N ARG A 429 6.82 22.31 0.86
CA ARG A 429 8.25 22.48 0.53
C ARG A 429 8.62 21.70 -0.73
N ALA A 430 8.13 20.48 -0.88
CA ALA A 430 8.38 19.68 -2.07
C ALA A 430 7.76 20.31 -3.31
N ARG A 431 6.51 20.80 -3.21
CA ARG A 431 5.85 21.54 -4.30
C ARG A 431 6.64 22.78 -4.70
N ALA A 432 6.98 23.63 -3.74
CA ALA A 432 7.73 24.85 -3.99
C ALA A 432 9.09 24.57 -4.65
N TRP A 433 9.78 23.54 -4.20
CA TRP A 433 11.07 23.14 -4.80
C TRP A 433 10.90 22.71 -6.26
N CYS A 434 9.88 21.91 -6.55
CA CYS A 434 9.58 21.48 -7.91
C CYS A 434 9.18 22.66 -8.80
N GLU A 435 8.36 23.59 -8.28
CA GLU A 435 7.98 24.82 -9.01
C GLU A 435 9.19 25.70 -9.33
N MET A 436 10.11 25.91 -8.37
CA MET A 436 11.33 26.69 -8.58
C MET A 436 12.31 26.06 -9.58
N THR A 437 12.22 24.77 -9.79
CA THR A 437 13.09 24.03 -10.72
C THR A 437 12.40 23.57 -11.99
N ASP A 438 11.19 24.05 -12.23
CA ASP A 438 10.34 23.70 -13.39
C ASP A 438 10.10 22.18 -13.54
N ILE A 439 9.98 21.47 -12.42
CA ILE A 439 9.68 20.04 -12.40
C ILE A 439 8.18 19.86 -12.14
N PRO A 440 7.43 19.18 -13.02
CA PRO A 440 6.05 18.78 -12.77
C PRO A 440 5.94 17.96 -11.49
N TYR A 441 5.04 18.36 -10.60
CA TYR A 441 4.82 17.75 -9.29
C TYR A 441 3.35 17.34 -9.13
N PHE A 442 3.13 16.10 -8.73
CA PHE A 442 1.81 15.53 -8.45
C PHE A 442 1.80 14.98 -7.03
N ARG A 443 0.92 15.49 -6.19
CA ARG A 443 0.65 14.96 -4.86
C ARG A 443 -0.76 14.40 -4.82
N LEU A 444 -0.90 13.10 -4.53
CA LEU A 444 -2.16 12.39 -4.37
C LEU A 444 -2.24 11.80 -2.97
N SER A 445 -3.22 12.22 -2.19
CA SER A 445 -3.54 11.66 -0.88
C SER A 445 -5.01 11.92 -0.56
N PRO A 446 -5.85 10.87 -0.43
CA PRO A 446 -7.28 11.05 -0.27
C PRO A 446 -7.63 11.57 1.13
N GLN A 447 -8.73 12.35 1.22
CA GLN A 447 -9.39 12.62 2.47
C GLN A 447 -10.17 11.37 2.89
N LEU A 448 -9.88 10.82 4.06
CA LEU A 448 -10.62 9.72 4.65
C LEU A 448 -11.77 10.26 5.51
N HIS A 449 -12.91 9.56 5.52
CA HIS A 449 -14.07 9.94 6.34
C HIS A 449 -13.88 9.57 7.81
N THR A 450 -13.06 8.57 8.10
CA THR A 450 -12.76 8.12 9.45
C THR A 450 -11.25 8.13 9.70
N ASP A 451 -10.85 8.27 10.95
CA ASP A 451 -9.47 8.08 11.37
C ASP A 451 -9.14 6.58 11.34
N VAL A 452 -8.27 6.18 10.43
CA VAL A 452 -7.81 4.80 10.28
C VAL A 452 -6.46 4.68 10.97
N MET A 453 -6.40 3.90 12.05
CA MET A 453 -5.16 3.68 12.78
C MET A 453 -4.14 2.89 11.95
N LEU A 454 -2.85 3.06 12.24
CA LEU A 454 -1.76 2.37 11.53
C LEU A 454 -1.82 0.84 11.62
N ASP A 455 -2.50 0.32 12.63
CA ASP A 455 -2.69 -1.10 12.92
C ASP A 455 -4.16 -1.54 12.89
N GLU A 456 -4.99 -0.84 12.14
CA GLU A 456 -6.40 -1.21 11.95
C GLU A 456 -6.52 -2.62 11.35
N VAL A 457 -7.35 -3.45 11.94
CA VAL A 457 -7.58 -4.83 11.49
C VAL A 457 -9.01 -5.09 11.01
N ASN A 458 -9.94 -4.15 11.24
CA ASN A 458 -11.33 -4.30 10.83
C ASN A 458 -11.47 -4.17 9.31
N ASP A 459 -11.91 -5.23 8.66
CA ASP A 459 -12.08 -5.28 7.20
C ASP A 459 -13.03 -4.20 6.67
N SER A 460 -14.12 -3.94 7.36
CA SER A 460 -15.11 -2.94 6.95
C SER A 460 -14.51 -1.52 6.97
N VAL A 461 -13.72 -1.19 7.99
CA VAL A 461 -13.02 0.10 8.09
C VAL A 461 -12.03 0.26 6.94
N LEU A 462 -11.26 -0.78 6.65
CA LEU A 462 -10.27 -0.77 5.56
C LEU A 462 -10.93 -0.71 4.18
N VAL A 463 -12.01 -1.44 3.97
CA VAL A 463 -12.80 -1.37 2.73
C VAL A 463 -13.36 0.04 2.51
N ASN A 464 -13.87 0.68 3.55
CA ASN A 464 -14.34 2.06 3.46
C ASN A 464 -13.22 3.07 3.17
N ALA A 465 -12.03 2.88 3.72
CA ALA A 465 -10.87 3.70 3.37
C ALA A 465 -10.47 3.56 1.89
N LEU A 466 -10.52 2.33 1.34
CA LEU A 466 -10.29 2.09 -0.08
C LEU A 466 -11.41 2.65 -0.96
N TRP A 467 -12.64 2.62 -0.47
CA TRP A 467 -13.77 3.26 -1.14
C TRP A 467 -13.60 4.79 -1.21
N ASP A 468 -13.22 5.42 -0.10
CA ASP A 468 -12.87 6.84 -0.08
C ASP A 468 -11.76 7.17 -1.08
N THR A 469 -10.79 6.29 -1.21
CA THR A 469 -9.70 6.43 -2.19
C THR A 469 -10.21 6.35 -3.62
N GLN A 470 -11.15 5.46 -3.93
CA GLN A 470 -11.78 5.37 -5.26
C GLN A 470 -12.56 6.65 -5.60
N LEU A 471 -13.32 7.18 -4.66
CA LEU A 471 -14.01 8.46 -4.82
C LEU A 471 -13.05 9.61 -5.07
N TYR A 472 -11.94 9.64 -4.34
CA TYR A 472 -10.88 10.63 -4.51
C TYR A 472 -10.24 10.53 -5.90
N ILE A 473 -9.95 9.33 -6.40
CA ILE A 473 -9.42 9.11 -7.75
C ILE A 473 -10.38 9.69 -8.80
N TYR A 474 -11.67 9.50 -8.61
CA TYR A 474 -12.68 10.11 -9.48
C TYR A 474 -12.64 11.64 -9.42
N GLN A 475 -12.62 12.20 -8.22
CA GLN A 475 -12.55 13.66 -8.01
C GLN A 475 -11.29 14.26 -8.61
N GLN A 476 -10.19 13.53 -8.64
CA GLN A 476 -8.88 13.95 -9.16
C GLN A 476 -8.60 13.44 -10.59
N ARG A 477 -9.62 13.03 -11.34
CA ARG A 477 -9.45 12.47 -12.69
C ARG A 477 -8.68 13.40 -13.64
N GLU A 478 -8.91 14.70 -13.57
CA GLU A 478 -8.21 15.68 -14.39
C GLU A 478 -6.71 15.75 -14.07
N GLN A 479 -6.36 15.64 -12.78
CA GLN A 479 -4.98 15.60 -12.33
C GLN A 479 -4.29 14.30 -12.80
N LEU A 480 -5.00 13.17 -12.76
CA LEU A 480 -4.49 11.91 -13.29
C LEU A 480 -4.33 11.94 -14.81
N GLU A 481 -5.26 12.52 -15.53
CA GLU A 481 -5.12 12.70 -16.99
C GLU A 481 -3.91 13.54 -17.34
N ARG A 482 -3.66 14.63 -16.61
CA ARG A 482 -2.44 15.44 -16.75
C ARG A 482 -1.18 14.64 -16.44
N LEU A 483 -1.20 13.81 -15.39
CA LEU A 483 -0.08 12.92 -15.06
C LEU A 483 0.20 11.96 -16.22
N VAL A 484 -0.82 11.30 -16.75
CA VAL A 484 -0.68 10.38 -17.89
C VAL A 484 -0.08 11.06 -19.10
N GLN A 485 -0.44 12.33 -19.39
CA GLN A 485 0.18 13.10 -20.47
C GLN A 485 1.70 13.27 -20.29
N TYR A 486 2.18 13.44 -19.06
CA TYR A 486 3.62 13.45 -18.77
C TYR A 486 4.26 12.06 -18.88
N LEU A 487 3.52 11.01 -18.58
CA LEU A 487 4.00 9.63 -18.70
C LEU A 487 4.08 9.16 -20.16
N CYS A 488 3.35 9.79 -21.07
CA CYS A 488 3.36 9.52 -22.51
C CYS A 488 4.39 10.37 -23.29
N ARG A 489 5.04 11.33 -22.65
CA ARG A 489 6.11 12.17 -23.23
C ARG A 489 7.47 11.56 -22.93
#